data_ff222e728353e1de4095e3952993c0de
#
_entry.id   ff222e728353e1de4095e3952993c0de
#
_cell.length_a   1.000
_cell.length_b   1.000
_cell.length_c   1.000
_cell.angle_alpha   90.00
_cell.angle_beta   90.00
_cell.angle_gamma   90.00
#
_symmetry.space_group_name_H-M   'P 1'
#
loop_
_entity.id
_entity.type
_entity.pdbx_description
1 polymer ?
#
loop_
_entity_poly.entity_id
_entity_poly.type
_entity_poly.pdbx_seq_one_letter_code
_entity_poly.pdbx_strand_id
1 'polypeptide(L)'
;MSDRALLRATFVRCAGWGDAQESLLAGDASFRKYYRLHRASGTAVVMDSPAAHEPVEPFVRVGRHLLSLGLSAPEIWAEDTANGFLLLEDLGDDTFARVLAKGGDEAAMYARATDVLVALHQAPGHAMLPGLGGYTGEALIDAAMLLPEWYLPEASGKPTSEEDTAAYRAAWRQCLAALPPTAASLLLRDYHKDNLLWLPSRPGAKACGLLDFQDAQQGHPSYDLVSLIEDARRDVPPILHEACVVRYVGATGLDDKDFRVGMALMAAQRHARIIGLWIRLLRRDGKPEYLQHMQRCWRMFEHALKHEALTPLRLWVDRLLPPELRRIGAP
;
A
#
# COMPACT_ATOMS: atom_id res chain seq x y z
N MET A 1 28.31 4.44 -21.37
CA MET A 1 27.38 4.78 -20.27
C MET A 1 26.27 5.63 -20.87
N SER A 2 25.01 5.43 -20.49
CA SER A 2 23.93 6.33 -20.89
C SER A 2 24.11 7.69 -20.20
N ASP A 3 23.56 8.78 -20.79
CA ASP A 3 23.61 10.13 -20.18
C ASP A 3 23.05 10.09 -18.75
N ARG A 4 22.01 9.30 -18.49
CA ARG A 4 21.40 9.12 -17.17
C ARG A 4 22.37 8.51 -16.15
N ALA A 5 23.15 7.51 -16.54
CA ALA A 5 24.15 6.90 -15.66
C ALA A 5 25.30 7.87 -15.32
N LEU A 6 25.66 8.77 -16.24
CA LEU A 6 26.67 9.80 -15.99
C LEU A 6 26.16 10.86 -14.99
N LEU A 7 24.89 11.28 -15.13
CA LEU A 7 24.25 12.22 -14.21
C LEU A 7 24.19 11.61 -12.80
N ARG A 8 23.76 10.33 -12.67
CA ARG A 8 23.73 9.62 -11.39
C ARG A 8 25.11 9.53 -10.75
N ALA A 9 26.14 9.14 -11.52
CA ALA A 9 27.52 9.07 -11.01
C ALA A 9 28.03 10.45 -10.55
N THR A 10 27.63 11.52 -11.23
CA THR A 10 27.97 12.88 -10.83
C THR A 10 27.27 13.26 -9.52
N PHE A 11 25.96 12.98 -9.39
CA PHE A 11 25.22 13.18 -8.15
C PHE A 11 25.85 12.44 -6.97
N VAL A 12 26.14 11.14 -7.12
CA VAL A 12 26.77 10.29 -6.10
C VAL A 12 28.11 10.89 -5.64
N ARG A 13 28.93 11.35 -6.58
CA ARG A 13 30.21 11.98 -6.28
C ARG A 13 30.02 13.30 -5.53
N CYS A 14 29.10 14.17 -5.95
CA CYS A 14 28.79 15.43 -5.27
C CYS A 14 28.23 15.21 -3.87
N ALA A 15 27.50 14.13 -3.64
CA ALA A 15 27.02 13.71 -2.34
C ALA A 15 28.10 13.06 -1.43
N GLY A 16 29.36 13.03 -1.87
CA GLY A 16 30.48 12.50 -1.08
C GLY A 16 30.59 10.95 -1.07
N TRP A 17 30.00 10.29 -2.07
CA TRP A 17 30.01 8.83 -2.22
C TRP A 17 30.71 8.35 -3.50
N GLY A 18 31.59 9.19 -4.08
CA GLY A 18 32.26 8.90 -5.35
C GLY A 18 33.24 7.71 -5.33
N ASP A 19 33.64 7.26 -4.15
CA ASP A 19 34.49 6.09 -3.92
C ASP A 19 33.69 4.78 -3.73
N ALA A 20 32.36 4.86 -3.64
CA ALA A 20 31.51 3.71 -3.39
C ALA A 20 31.36 2.83 -4.64
N GLN A 21 31.25 1.51 -4.43
CA GLN A 21 30.86 0.56 -5.46
C GLN A 21 29.33 0.53 -5.56
N GLU A 22 28.80 0.69 -6.76
CA GLU A 22 27.37 0.68 -7.06
C GLU A 22 26.91 -0.72 -7.52
N SER A 23 25.80 -1.21 -6.94
CA SER A 23 25.11 -2.42 -7.40
C SER A 23 23.61 -2.17 -7.53
N LEU A 24 22.95 -2.75 -8.54
CA LEU A 24 21.50 -2.66 -8.69
C LEU A 24 20.82 -3.41 -7.51
N LEU A 25 20.00 -2.70 -6.74
CA LEU A 25 19.29 -3.26 -5.59
C LEU A 25 17.92 -3.82 -6.01
N ALA A 26 17.15 -3.02 -6.71
CA ALA A 26 15.85 -3.40 -7.25
C ALA A 26 15.52 -2.56 -8.49
N GLY A 27 14.88 -3.19 -9.48
CA GLY A 27 14.15 -2.50 -10.54
C GLY A 27 12.70 -2.88 -10.36
N ASP A 28 11.85 -1.90 -10.06
CA ASP A 28 10.44 -2.11 -9.82
C ASP A 28 9.62 -2.10 -11.12
N ALA A 29 8.33 -2.37 -11.00
CA ALA A 29 7.33 -2.18 -12.05
C ALA A 29 7.17 -0.70 -12.47
N SER A 30 7.80 0.23 -11.77
CA SER A 30 7.87 1.66 -12.04
C SER A 30 9.13 2.05 -12.83
N PHE A 31 9.21 3.32 -13.21
CA PHE A 31 10.43 3.88 -13.84
C PHE A 31 11.57 4.08 -12.82
N ARG A 32 11.33 3.92 -11.52
CA ARG A 32 12.32 4.07 -10.46
C ARG A 32 13.27 2.88 -10.45
N LYS A 33 14.54 3.19 -10.22
CA LYS A 33 15.59 2.20 -9.97
C LYS A 33 16.31 2.55 -8.69
N TYR A 34 16.66 1.52 -7.95
CA TYR A 34 17.41 1.69 -6.71
C TYR A 34 18.76 1.02 -6.85
N TYR A 35 19.81 1.72 -6.43
CA TYR A 35 21.18 1.23 -6.44
C TYR A 35 21.74 1.31 -5.03
N ARG A 36 22.32 0.22 -4.55
CA ARG A 36 23.04 0.21 -3.27
C ARG A 36 24.47 0.63 -3.52
N LEU A 37 24.94 1.56 -2.73
CA LEU A 37 26.33 2.00 -2.67
C LEU A 37 27.02 1.32 -1.51
N HIS A 38 28.21 0.76 -1.77
CA HIS A 38 29.02 0.10 -0.76
C HIS A 38 30.38 0.81 -0.66
N ARG A 39 30.78 1.18 0.55
CA ARG A 39 32.12 1.66 0.86
C ARG A 39 32.56 1.17 2.24
N ALA A 40 33.86 1.32 2.60
CA ALA A 40 34.40 0.85 3.87
C ALA A 40 33.67 1.40 5.11
N SER A 41 33.09 2.60 5.01
CA SER A 41 32.39 3.26 6.11
C SER A 41 30.88 2.94 6.19
N GLY A 42 30.34 2.13 5.29
CA GLY A 42 28.91 1.73 5.31
C GLY A 42 28.25 1.68 3.94
N THR A 43 26.93 1.64 3.98
CA THR A 43 26.09 1.55 2.79
C THR A 43 25.12 2.72 2.68
N ALA A 44 24.66 3.01 1.46
CA ALA A 44 23.61 3.96 1.14
C ALA A 44 22.78 3.43 -0.03
N VAL A 45 21.62 4.02 -0.26
CA VAL A 45 20.79 3.70 -1.43
C VAL A 45 20.61 4.94 -2.28
N VAL A 46 20.88 4.84 -3.59
CA VAL A 46 20.51 5.87 -4.55
C VAL A 46 19.18 5.49 -5.19
N MET A 47 18.19 6.37 -5.07
CA MET A 47 16.98 6.36 -5.89
C MET A 47 17.26 7.13 -7.17
N ASP A 48 17.00 6.50 -8.30
CA ASP A 48 17.06 7.06 -9.65
C ASP A 48 15.64 7.04 -10.23
N SER A 49 14.95 8.17 -10.17
CA SER A 49 13.57 8.36 -10.63
C SER A 49 13.55 9.46 -11.68
N PRO A 50 13.41 9.13 -12.98
CA PRO A 50 13.39 10.16 -14.02
C PRO A 50 12.24 11.15 -13.78
N ALA A 51 12.57 12.41 -13.48
CA ALA A 51 11.63 13.45 -13.05
C ALA A 51 10.45 13.67 -14.03
N ALA A 52 10.67 13.42 -15.32
CA ALA A 52 9.62 13.53 -16.36
C ALA A 52 8.52 12.46 -16.22
N HIS A 53 8.77 11.35 -15.53
CA HIS A 53 7.84 10.24 -15.35
C HIS A 53 7.34 10.10 -13.92
N GLU A 54 8.26 10.21 -12.97
CA GLU A 54 7.96 10.02 -11.54
C GLU A 54 8.75 11.03 -10.70
N PRO A 55 8.18 12.18 -10.35
CA PRO A 55 8.85 13.20 -9.54
C PRO A 55 9.18 12.66 -8.14
N VAL A 56 10.31 13.07 -7.58
CA VAL A 56 10.77 12.61 -6.25
C VAL A 56 10.20 13.42 -5.09
N GLU A 57 9.61 14.60 -5.36
CA GLU A 57 9.08 15.50 -4.35
C GLU A 57 8.03 14.87 -3.42
N PRO A 58 7.09 14.02 -3.91
CA PRO A 58 6.16 13.32 -3.02
C PRO A 58 6.89 12.40 -2.04
N PHE A 59 7.91 11.66 -2.49
CA PHE A 59 8.74 10.82 -1.61
C PHE A 59 9.44 11.66 -0.54
N VAL A 60 10.11 12.75 -0.95
CA VAL A 60 10.81 13.66 -0.03
C VAL A 60 9.87 14.23 1.02
N ARG A 61 8.72 14.72 0.59
CA ARG A 61 7.73 15.35 1.46
C ARG A 61 7.15 14.37 2.47
N VAL A 62 6.69 13.22 2.02
CA VAL A 62 6.11 12.19 2.91
C VAL A 62 7.18 11.59 3.80
N GLY A 63 8.35 11.26 3.26
CA GLY A 63 9.47 10.70 4.03
C GLY A 63 9.90 11.60 5.18
N ARG A 64 10.09 12.90 4.91
CA ARG A 64 10.42 13.88 5.96
C ARG A 64 9.32 14.01 7.01
N HIS A 65 8.06 13.94 6.61
CA HIS A 65 6.95 13.94 7.55
C HIS A 65 6.98 12.70 8.47
N LEU A 66 7.16 11.51 7.91
CA LEU A 66 7.27 10.28 8.68
C LEU A 66 8.44 10.32 9.68
N LEU A 67 9.60 10.83 9.25
CA LEU A 67 10.76 11.03 10.12
C LEU A 67 10.47 12.02 11.24
N SER A 68 9.76 13.12 10.96
CA SER A 68 9.38 14.13 11.98
C SER A 68 8.43 13.57 13.03
N LEU A 69 7.66 12.53 12.71
CA LEU A 69 6.82 11.78 13.64
C LEU A 69 7.61 10.72 14.42
N GLY A 70 8.91 10.61 14.20
CA GLY A 70 9.77 9.62 14.85
C GLY A 70 9.63 8.20 14.31
N LEU A 71 9.10 8.04 13.09
CA LEU A 71 9.00 6.75 12.40
C LEU A 71 10.25 6.47 11.56
N SER A 72 10.43 5.22 11.14
CA SER A 72 11.59 4.79 10.35
C SER A 72 11.28 4.79 8.85
N ALA A 73 11.23 5.95 8.22
CA ALA A 73 11.43 6.08 6.78
C ALA A 73 12.94 6.22 6.48
N PRO A 74 13.44 5.93 5.27
CA PRO A 74 14.83 6.19 4.91
C PRO A 74 15.17 7.68 5.07
N GLU A 75 16.22 8.00 5.81
CA GLU A 75 16.74 9.37 5.86
C GLU A 75 17.21 9.81 4.48
N ILE A 76 17.00 11.08 4.15
CA ILE A 76 17.42 11.67 2.88
C ILE A 76 18.71 12.46 3.13
N TRP A 77 19.83 11.90 2.70
CA TRP A 77 21.14 12.49 2.92
C TRP A 77 21.56 13.51 1.85
N ALA A 78 21.09 13.33 0.62
CA ALA A 78 21.21 14.30 -0.46
C ALA A 78 20.05 14.19 -1.44
N GLU A 79 19.76 15.29 -2.15
CA GLU A 79 18.69 15.33 -3.16
C GLU A 79 19.10 16.19 -4.36
N ASP A 80 18.68 15.73 -5.54
CA ASP A 80 18.68 16.48 -6.80
C ASP A 80 17.31 16.24 -7.46
N THR A 81 16.34 17.02 -7.03
CA THR A 81 14.94 16.88 -7.47
C THR A 81 14.79 17.18 -8.95
N ALA A 82 15.58 18.13 -9.49
CA ALA A 82 15.54 18.49 -10.89
C ALA A 82 15.91 17.32 -11.81
N ASN A 83 16.87 16.50 -11.40
CA ASN A 83 17.29 15.30 -12.12
C ASN A 83 16.63 14.03 -11.57
N GLY A 84 15.90 14.09 -10.46
CA GLY A 84 15.20 12.96 -9.86
C GLY A 84 16.12 11.95 -9.18
N PHE A 85 17.13 12.43 -8.43
CA PHE A 85 18.02 11.59 -7.63
C PHE A 85 17.88 11.90 -6.15
N LEU A 86 17.86 10.83 -5.34
CA LEU A 86 17.97 10.92 -3.89
C LEU A 86 19.07 9.97 -3.39
N LEU A 87 19.84 10.42 -2.40
CA LEU A 87 20.72 9.56 -1.61
C LEU A 87 20.04 9.29 -0.28
N LEU A 88 19.77 8.04 -0.01
CA LEU A 88 18.95 7.57 1.09
C LEU A 88 19.74 6.71 2.08
N GLU A 89 19.29 6.69 3.33
CA GLU A 89 19.67 5.68 4.29
C GLU A 89 19.37 4.27 3.74
N ASP A 90 20.31 3.34 3.91
CA ASP A 90 20.11 1.94 3.64
C ASP A 90 19.52 1.23 4.86
N LEU A 91 18.25 0.92 4.82
CA LEU A 91 17.56 0.19 5.89
C LEU A 91 17.77 -1.33 5.84
N GLY A 92 18.60 -1.82 4.91
CA GLY A 92 18.90 -3.23 4.74
C GLY A 92 17.90 -3.99 3.87
N ASP A 93 17.91 -5.31 4.00
CA ASP A 93 17.15 -6.22 3.12
C ASP A 93 16.06 -7.01 3.83
N ASP A 94 15.93 -6.86 5.14
CA ASP A 94 15.01 -7.66 5.96
C ASP A 94 13.58 -7.13 5.87
N THR A 95 12.97 -7.24 4.67
CA THR A 95 11.53 -7.00 4.55
C THR A 95 10.76 -7.99 5.44
N PHE A 96 9.57 -7.59 5.89
CA PHE A 96 8.69 -8.50 6.63
C PHE A 96 8.48 -9.80 5.85
N ALA A 97 8.30 -9.71 4.53
CA ALA A 97 8.18 -10.88 3.67
C ALA A 97 9.37 -11.85 3.81
N ARG A 98 10.60 -11.32 3.75
CA ARG A 98 11.83 -12.14 3.85
C ARG A 98 12.02 -12.73 5.24
N VAL A 99 11.76 -11.94 6.29
CA VAL A 99 11.90 -12.38 7.69
C VAL A 99 10.87 -13.46 8.02
N LEU A 100 9.61 -13.27 7.61
CA LEU A 100 8.53 -14.24 7.80
C LEU A 100 8.80 -15.55 7.05
N ALA A 101 9.36 -15.49 5.84
CA ALA A 101 9.75 -16.69 5.09
C ALA A 101 10.85 -17.50 5.78
N LYS A 102 11.64 -16.87 6.66
CA LYS A 102 12.67 -17.51 7.49
C LYS A 102 12.17 -17.95 8.88
N GLY A 103 10.86 -17.81 9.15
CA GLY A 103 10.25 -18.17 10.44
C GLY A 103 10.41 -17.12 11.54
N GLY A 104 10.53 -15.83 11.14
CA GLY A 104 10.56 -14.71 12.10
C GLY A 104 9.30 -14.61 12.94
N ASP A 105 9.39 -13.92 14.09
CA ASP A 105 8.26 -13.72 15.01
C ASP A 105 7.18 -12.82 14.38
N GLU A 106 6.20 -13.49 13.77
CA GLU A 106 5.09 -12.86 13.09
C GLU A 106 4.27 -11.95 14.02
N ALA A 107 4.02 -12.39 15.24
CA ALA A 107 3.22 -11.63 16.20
C ALA A 107 3.93 -10.32 16.59
N ALA A 108 5.23 -10.38 16.86
CA ALA A 108 6.02 -9.19 17.15
C ALA A 108 6.06 -8.22 15.98
N MET A 109 6.26 -8.72 14.75
CA MET A 109 6.34 -7.90 13.55
C MET A 109 5.02 -7.17 13.26
N TYR A 110 3.88 -7.88 13.30
CA TYR A 110 2.56 -7.29 13.07
C TYR A 110 2.16 -6.32 14.20
N ALA A 111 2.54 -6.61 15.46
CA ALA A 111 2.37 -5.68 16.56
C ALA A 111 3.12 -4.36 16.30
N ARG A 112 4.39 -4.41 15.83
CA ARG A 112 5.16 -3.21 15.51
C ARG A 112 4.60 -2.45 14.32
N ALA A 113 4.16 -3.14 13.28
CA ALA A 113 3.47 -2.49 12.16
C ALA A 113 2.16 -1.81 12.62
N THR A 114 1.40 -2.44 13.52
CA THR A 114 0.21 -1.80 14.11
C THR A 114 0.59 -0.57 14.95
N ASP A 115 1.68 -0.64 15.73
CA ASP A 115 2.19 0.50 16.52
C ASP A 115 2.58 1.71 15.64
N VAL A 116 3.10 1.45 14.44
CA VAL A 116 3.37 2.52 13.46
C VAL A 116 2.08 3.25 13.09
N LEU A 117 1.01 2.51 12.77
CA LEU A 117 -0.29 3.11 12.42
C LEU A 117 -0.88 3.88 13.61
N VAL A 118 -0.76 3.36 14.83
CA VAL A 118 -1.17 4.06 16.05
C VAL A 118 -0.39 5.38 16.20
N ALA A 119 0.94 5.33 16.11
CA ALA A 119 1.78 6.51 16.24
C ALA A 119 1.49 7.55 15.14
N LEU A 120 1.31 7.09 13.90
CA LEU A 120 0.97 7.94 12.76
C LEU A 120 -0.37 8.65 12.96
N HIS A 121 -1.39 7.95 13.47
CA HIS A 121 -2.75 8.47 13.59
C HIS A 121 -2.99 9.27 14.88
N GLN A 122 -2.15 9.12 15.92
CA GLN A 122 -2.23 9.88 17.17
C GLN A 122 -1.32 11.10 17.23
N ALA A 123 -0.36 11.25 16.30
CA ALA A 123 0.55 12.38 16.31
C ALA A 123 -0.20 13.71 16.10
N PRO A 124 0.21 14.82 16.74
CA PRO A 124 -0.36 16.12 16.47
C PRO A 124 -0.26 16.50 14.99
N GLY A 125 -1.38 16.87 14.37
CA GLY A 125 -1.43 17.16 12.92
C GLY A 125 -1.26 15.94 12.01
N HIS A 126 -1.41 14.75 12.53
CA HIS A 126 -1.22 13.46 11.87
C HIS A 126 -1.96 13.31 10.54
N ALA A 127 -3.13 13.88 10.42
CA ALA A 127 -3.92 13.79 9.20
C ALA A 127 -3.51 14.84 8.16
N MET A 128 -2.66 15.81 8.55
CA MET A 128 -2.57 17.05 7.82
C MET A 128 -1.18 17.30 7.24
N LEU A 129 -0.78 16.49 6.29
CA LEU A 129 0.27 16.89 5.37
C LEU A 129 -0.38 17.73 4.26
N PRO A 130 -0.18 19.06 4.22
CA PRO A 130 -0.86 19.94 3.27
C PRO A 130 -0.67 19.48 1.82
N GLY A 131 -1.74 19.52 1.03
CA GLY A 131 -1.68 19.15 -0.39
C GLY A 131 -1.66 17.64 -0.69
N LEU A 132 -1.95 16.78 0.29
CA LEU A 132 -2.31 15.39 0.00
C LEU A 132 -3.74 15.30 -0.52
N GLY A 133 -3.95 14.47 -1.54
CA GLY A 133 -5.29 14.15 -2.04
C GLY A 133 -6.11 13.35 -1.02
N GLY A 134 -7.43 13.51 -1.06
CA GLY A 134 -8.36 12.69 -0.28
C GLY A 134 -8.60 11.34 -0.95
N TYR A 135 -8.53 10.26 -0.18
CA TYR A 135 -8.93 8.91 -0.60
C TYR A 135 -10.26 8.56 0.08
N THR A 136 -11.28 9.35 -0.27
CA THR A 136 -12.63 9.32 0.32
C THR A 136 -13.69 9.49 -0.77
N GLY A 137 -14.93 9.14 -0.48
CA GLY A 137 -16.07 9.36 -1.39
C GLY A 137 -15.82 8.85 -2.82
N GLU A 138 -15.92 9.73 -3.82
CA GLU A 138 -15.76 9.35 -5.22
C GLU A 138 -14.37 8.81 -5.54
N ALA A 139 -13.30 9.24 -4.87
CA ALA A 139 -11.95 8.70 -5.10
C ALA A 139 -11.85 7.21 -4.72
N LEU A 140 -12.55 6.77 -3.66
CA LEU A 140 -12.66 5.35 -3.32
C LEU A 140 -13.45 4.58 -4.39
N ILE A 141 -14.54 5.17 -4.88
CA ILE A 141 -15.38 4.58 -5.92
C ILE A 141 -14.59 4.44 -7.22
N ASP A 142 -13.91 5.52 -7.66
CA ASP A 142 -13.12 5.53 -8.89
C ASP A 142 -12.03 4.46 -8.86
N ALA A 143 -11.36 4.28 -7.72
CA ALA A 143 -10.36 3.23 -7.59
C ALA A 143 -10.98 1.82 -7.64
N ALA A 144 -12.22 1.63 -7.13
CA ALA A 144 -12.94 0.36 -7.17
C ALA A 144 -13.52 0.04 -8.56
N MET A 145 -13.59 1.02 -9.48
CA MET A 145 -14.08 0.83 -10.85
C MET A 145 -13.24 -0.18 -11.65
N LEU A 146 -12.04 -0.48 -11.22
CA LEU A 146 -11.24 -1.53 -11.86
C LEU A 146 -11.94 -2.88 -11.89
N LEU A 147 -12.84 -3.18 -10.94
CA LEU A 147 -13.60 -4.43 -10.95
C LEU A 147 -14.56 -4.51 -12.15
N PRO A 148 -15.51 -3.57 -12.35
CA PRO A 148 -16.39 -3.61 -13.52
C PRO A 148 -15.67 -3.28 -14.84
N GLU A 149 -14.58 -2.54 -14.84
CA GLU A 149 -13.86 -2.15 -16.06
C GLU A 149 -12.95 -3.26 -16.61
N TRP A 150 -12.37 -4.08 -15.73
CA TRP A 150 -11.37 -5.07 -16.14
C TRP A 150 -11.80 -6.50 -15.81
N TYR A 151 -12.20 -6.76 -14.54
CA TYR A 151 -12.51 -8.14 -14.15
C TYR A 151 -13.82 -8.65 -14.74
N LEU A 152 -14.88 -7.87 -14.69
CA LEU A 152 -16.18 -8.31 -15.20
C LEU A 152 -16.14 -8.61 -16.70
N PRO A 153 -15.56 -7.78 -17.58
CA PRO A 153 -15.38 -8.10 -18.99
C PRO A 153 -14.55 -9.36 -19.22
N GLU A 154 -13.47 -9.53 -18.46
CA GLU A 154 -12.62 -10.73 -18.56
C GLU A 154 -13.36 -12.00 -18.20
N ALA A 155 -14.16 -11.96 -17.14
CA ALA A 155 -14.90 -13.12 -16.62
C ALA A 155 -16.12 -13.47 -17.47
N SER A 156 -16.83 -12.47 -17.98
CA SER A 156 -18.08 -12.64 -18.70
C SER A 156 -17.92 -12.74 -20.22
N GLY A 157 -16.76 -12.34 -20.75
CA GLY A 157 -16.52 -12.20 -22.19
C GLY A 157 -17.26 -11.05 -22.87
N LYS A 158 -17.82 -10.11 -22.09
CA LYS A 158 -18.62 -8.97 -22.60
C LYS A 158 -18.22 -7.69 -21.88
N PRO A 159 -18.24 -6.52 -22.56
CA PRO A 159 -18.08 -5.23 -21.91
C PRO A 159 -19.16 -5.03 -20.83
N THR A 160 -18.80 -4.37 -19.74
CA THR A 160 -19.78 -3.94 -18.74
C THR A 160 -20.67 -2.85 -19.34
N SER A 161 -21.98 -2.98 -19.17
CA SER A 161 -22.93 -1.98 -19.68
C SER A 161 -22.82 -0.67 -18.90
N GLU A 162 -23.26 0.44 -19.51
CA GLU A 162 -23.34 1.74 -18.82
C GLU A 162 -24.29 1.68 -17.63
N GLU A 163 -25.40 0.94 -17.75
CA GLU A 163 -26.37 0.73 -16.68
C GLU A 163 -25.73 0.00 -15.49
N ASP A 164 -25.00 -1.10 -15.74
CA ASP A 164 -24.32 -1.86 -14.69
C ASP A 164 -23.19 -1.07 -14.04
N THR A 165 -22.48 -0.26 -14.83
CA THR A 165 -21.45 0.68 -14.35
C THR A 165 -22.07 1.74 -13.43
N ALA A 166 -23.18 2.35 -13.82
CA ALA A 166 -23.90 3.32 -13.02
C ALA A 166 -24.47 2.69 -11.73
N ALA A 167 -25.03 1.49 -11.85
CA ALA A 167 -25.52 0.72 -10.69
C ALA A 167 -24.41 0.38 -9.68
N TYR A 168 -23.20 0.04 -10.15
CA TYR A 168 -22.05 -0.20 -9.29
C TYR A 168 -21.64 1.04 -8.51
N ARG A 169 -21.56 2.19 -9.17
CA ARG A 169 -21.27 3.46 -8.52
C ARG A 169 -22.35 3.83 -7.49
N ALA A 170 -23.62 3.62 -7.84
CA ALA A 170 -24.73 3.87 -6.92
C ALA A 170 -24.68 2.96 -5.69
N ALA A 171 -24.38 1.68 -5.87
CA ALA A 171 -24.19 0.74 -4.76
C ALA A 171 -23.06 1.19 -3.83
N TRP A 172 -21.91 1.60 -4.37
CA TRP A 172 -20.82 2.15 -3.56
C TRP A 172 -21.20 3.41 -2.79
N ARG A 173 -21.92 4.35 -3.41
CA ARG A 173 -22.39 5.56 -2.70
C ARG A 173 -23.30 5.19 -1.53
N GLN A 174 -24.19 4.21 -1.70
CA GLN A 174 -25.05 3.71 -0.61
C GLN A 174 -24.22 3.06 0.50
N CYS A 175 -23.25 2.22 0.15
CA CYS A 175 -22.35 1.59 1.14
C CYS A 175 -21.54 2.64 1.91
N LEU A 176 -20.94 3.61 1.23
CA LEU A 176 -20.13 4.65 1.86
C LEU A 176 -20.96 5.62 2.71
N ALA A 177 -22.28 5.79 2.44
CA ALA A 177 -23.18 6.56 3.29
C ALA A 177 -23.38 5.91 4.67
N ALA A 178 -23.13 4.61 4.82
CA ALA A 178 -23.17 3.90 6.09
C ALA A 178 -21.84 3.99 6.88
N LEU A 179 -20.81 4.63 6.34
CA LEU A 179 -19.50 4.80 7.00
C LEU A 179 -19.67 5.75 8.21
N PRO A 180 -19.38 5.31 9.44
CA PRO A 180 -19.45 6.18 10.61
C PRO A 180 -18.49 7.37 10.47
N PRO A 181 -18.87 8.55 10.99
CA PRO A 181 -18.02 9.72 11.01
C PRO A 181 -16.71 9.44 11.74
N THR A 182 -15.59 9.58 11.07
CA THR A 182 -14.25 9.35 11.62
C THR A 182 -13.30 10.39 11.07
N ALA A 183 -12.41 10.91 11.91
CA ALA A 183 -11.37 11.83 11.44
C ALA A 183 -10.49 11.13 10.40
N ALA A 184 -10.22 11.82 9.30
CA ALA A 184 -9.30 11.33 8.29
C ALA A 184 -7.88 11.24 8.86
N SER A 185 -7.14 10.22 8.42
CA SER A 185 -5.75 9.98 8.78
C SER A 185 -4.87 9.99 7.55
N LEU A 186 -3.55 10.14 7.74
CA LEU A 186 -2.59 9.87 6.70
C LEU A 186 -2.58 8.38 6.38
N LEU A 187 -2.82 8.04 5.13
CA LEU A 187 -2.74 6.68 4.61
C LEU A 187 -1.47 6.50 3.79
N LEU A 188 -0.72 5.45 4.07
CA LEU A 188 0.43 5.03 3.27
C LEU A 188 0.01 4.19 2.05
N ARG A 189 -1.22 3.67 2.04
CA ARG A 189 -1.91 2.92 0.99
C ARG A 189 -1.34 1.54 0.70
N ASP A 190 -0.08 1.43 0.37
CA ASP A 190 0.57 0.15 0.09
C ASP A 190 1.31 -0.38 1.33
N TYR A 191 0.55 -0.40 2.45
CA TYR A 191 1.05 -0.81 3.77
C TYR A 191 0.95 -2.33 3.95
N HIS A 192 1.93 -3.08 3.46
CA HIS A 192 1.97 -4.54 3.49
C HIS A 192 3.40 -5.07 3.64
N LYS A 193 3.53 -6.36 3.93
CA LYS A 193 4.80 -7.04 4.30
C LYS A 193 5.98 -6.80 3.35
N ASP A 194 5.72 -6.55 2.06
CA ASP A 194 6.81 -6.35 1.09
C ASP A 194 7.40 -4.93 1.18
N ASN A 195 6.62 -3.96 1.69
CA ASN A 195 6.99 -2.55 1.87
C ASN A 195 7.35 -2.19 3.32
N LEU A 196 7.39 -3.18 4.20
CA LEU A 196 7.79 -3.01 5.61
C LEU A 196 9.13 -3.73 5.86
N LEU A 197 10.03 -3.07 6.59
CA LEU A 197 11.33 -3.61 6.98
C LEU A 197 11.37 -3.92 8.48
N TRP A 198 11.97 -5.04 8.84
CA TRP A 198 12.18 -5.43 10.22
C TRP A 198 13.52 -4.87 10.73
N LEU A 199 13.44 -3.92 11.66
CA LEU A 199 14.57 -3.19 12.22
C LEU A 199 14.65 -3.43 13.75
N PRO A 200 14.94 -4.65 14.21
CA PRO A 200 14.82 -5.03 15.62
C PRO A 200 15.75 -4.27 16.55
N SER A 201 16.80 -3.65 16.04
CA SER A 201 17.71 -2.79 16.82
C SER A 201 17.09 -1.41 17.17
N ARG A 202 15.98 -1.02 16.52
CA ARG A 202 15.30 0.24 16.78
C ARG A 202 14.18 0.04 17.81
N PRO A 203 13.92 1.02 18.70
CA PRO A 203 12.92 0.88 19.76
C PRO A 203 11.49 1.12 19.25
N GLY A 204 10.51 0.42 19.83
CA GLY A 204 9.08 0.65 19.64
C GLY A 204 8.64 0.58 18.18
N ALA A 205 7.83 1.54 17.75
CA ALA A 205 7.34 1.64 16.37
C ALA A 205 8.48 1.81 15.34
N LYS A 206 9.63 2.36 15.75
CA LYS A 206 10.81 2.48 14.88
C LYS A 206 11.38 1.13 14.43
N ALA A 207 11.03 0.03 15.09
CA ALA A 207 11.43 -1.31 14.65
C ALA A 207 10.77 -1.74 13.33
N CYS A 208 9.79 -0.99 12.84
CA CYS A 208 9.17 -1.17 11.53
C CYS A 208 9.60 -0.05 10.57
N GLY A 209 10.43 -0.39 9.59
CA GLY A 209 10.83 0.53 8.52
C GLY A 209 9.76 0.62 7.44
N LEU A 210 9.62 1.80 6.84
CA LEU A 210 8.57 2.13 5.88
C LEU A 210 9.16 2.40 4.51
N LEU A 211 8.63 1.75 3.49
CA LEU A 211 8.95 1.96 2.08
C LEU A 211 7.67 2.22 1.27
N ASP A 212 7.84 2.73 0.06
CA ASP A 212 6.77 2.90 -0.95
C ASP A 212 5.58 3.76 -0.49
N PHE A 213 5.87 4.83 0.25
CA PHE A 213 4.90 5.73 0.87
C PHE A 213 4.60 7.01 0.07
N GLN A 214 5.22 7.23 -1.07
CA GLN A 214 5.10 8.48 -1.84
C GLN A 214 3.68 8.75 -2.37
N ASP A 215 2.86 7.71 -2.52
CA ASP A 215 1.46 7.81 -2.94
C ASP A 215 0.49 7.97 -1.76
N ALA A 216 1.02 8.44 -0.62
CA ALA A 216 0.23 8.70 0.58
C ALA A 216 -0.93 9.66 0.30
N GLN A 217 -2.07 9.41 0.93
CA GLN A 217 -3.29 10.19 0.83
C GLN A 217 -3.95 10.37 2.20
N GLN A 218 -5.03 11.14 2.26
CA GLN A 218 -5.86 11.24 3.46
C GLN A 218 -7.11 10.39 3.31
N GLY A 219 -7.46 9.60 4.33
CA GLY A 219 -8.65 8.77 4.26
C GLY A 219 -9.00 8.09 5.58
N HIS A 220 -9.87 7.07 5.51
CA HIS A 220 -10.33 6.37 6.69
C HIS A 220 -9.21 5.56 7.35
N PRO A 221 -8.96 5.72 8.66
CA PRO A 221 -7.80 5.15 9.36
C PRO A 221 -7.71 3.62 9.31
N SER A 222 -8.80 2.91 9.04
CA SER A 222 -8.77 1.45 8.91
C SER A 222 -8.12 0.96 7.62
N TYR A 223 -7.91 1.81 6.61
CA TYR A 223 -7.44 1.37 5.28
C TYR A 223 -6.09 0.67 5.33
N ASP A 224 -5.11 1.29 6.00
CA ASP A 224 -3.76 0.72 6.10
C ASP A 224 -3.71 -0.49 7.03
N LEU A 225 -4.51 -0.51 8.10
CA LEU A 225 -4.63 -1.70 8.94
C LEU A 225 -5.20 -2.88 8.15
N VAL A 226 -6.26 -2.66 7.36
CA VAL A 226 -6.80 -3.66 6.43
C VAL A 226 -5.73 -4.10 5.42
N SER A 227 -4.97 -3.15 4.85
CA SER A 227 -3.87 -3.48 3.93
C SER A 227 -2.83 -4.41 4.53
N LEU A 228 -2.54 -4.26 5.83
CA LEU A 228 -1.60 -5.07 6.58
C LEU A 228 -2.14 -6.48 6.87
N ILE A 229 -3.37 -6.55 7.43
CA ILE A 229 -3.92 -7.80 7.98
C ILE A 229 -4.72 -8.62 6.96
N GLU A 230 -5.15 -8.01 5.86
CA GLU A 230 -5.76 -8.66 4.70
C GLU A 230 -4.83 -8.56 3.48
N ASP A 231 -3.58 -9.04 3.66
CA ASP A 231 -2.57 -8.99 2.59
C ASP A 231 -3.01 -9.84 1.39
N ALA A 232 -3.07 -9.21 0.23
CA ALA A 232 -3.46 -9.85 -1.03
C ALA A 232 -2.55 -11.04 -1.42
N ARG A 233 -1.31 -11.07 -0.91
CA ARG A 233 -0.28 -12.07 -1.27
C ARG A 233 -0.04 -13.14 -0.21
N ARG A 234 -0.67 -12.99 0.98
CA ARG A 234 -0.46 -13.88 2.12
C ARG A 234 -1.73 -14.02 2.96
N ASP A 235 -2.00 -15.23 3.47
CA ASP A 235 -3.01 -15.42 4.50
C ASP A 235 -2.43 -15.05 5.87
N VAL A 236 -3.08 -14.10 6.57
CA VAL A 236 -2.74 -13.72 7.94
C VAL A 236 -3.64 -14.53 8.87
N PRO A 237 -3.09 -15.19 9.91
CA PRO A 237 -3.90 -15.97 10.83
C PRO A 237 -5.01 -15.14 11.51
N PRO A 238 -6.26 -15.66 11.66
CA PRO A 238 -7.35 -14.90 12.24
C PRO A 238 -7.07 -14.36 13.65
N ILE A 239 -6.32 -15.11 14.46
CA ILE A 239 -5.90 -14.67 15.78
C ILE A 239 -5.00 -13.43 15.74
N LEU A 240 -4.13 -13.36 14.76
CA LEU A 240 -3.24 -12.22 14.56
C LEU A 240 -3.99 -11.02 13.98
N HIS A 241 -4.92 -11.27 13.05
CA HIS A 241 -5.82 -10.25 12.53
C HIS A 241 -6.55 -9.55 13.69
N GLU A 242 -7.21 -10.32 14.57
CA GLU A 242 -7.93 -9.77 15.71
C GLU A 242 -7.00 -9.07 16.71
N ALA A 243 -5.82 -9.61 16.97
CA ALA A 243 -4.85 -8.98 17.86
C ALA A 243 -4.41 -7.60 17.36
N CYS A 244 -4.23 -7.42 16.06
CA CYS A 244 -3.92 -6.11 15.45
C CYS A 244 -5.08 -5.12 15.60
N VAL A 245 -6.31 -5.56 15.36
CA VAL A 245 -7.51 -4.71 15.51
C VAL A 245 -7.67 -4.25 16.96
N VAL A 246 -7.65 -5.19 17.93
CA VAL A 246 -7.77 -4.89 19.36
C VAL A 246 -6.66 -3.94 19.81
N ARG A 247 -5.41 -4.19 19.36
CA ARG A 247 -4.28 -3.32 19.66
C ARG A 247 -4.48 -1.90 19.14
N TYR A 248 -4.92 -1.77 17.89
CA TYR A 248 -5.13 -0.48 17.25
C TYR A 248 -6.27 0.31 17.91
N VAL A 249 -7.45 -0.31 18.07
CA VAL A 249 -8.63 0.30 18.69
C VAL A 249 -8.35 0.68 20.13
N GLY A 250 -7.75 -0.23 20.92
CA GLY A 250 -7.40 0.03 22.31
C GLY A 250 -6.41 1.18 22.50
N ALA A 251 -5.46 1.35 21.57
CA ALA A 251 -4.49 2.45 21.63
C ALA A 251 -5.06 3.78 21.11
N THR A 252 -5.93 3.77 20.11
CA THR A 252 -6.49 5.00 19.50
C THR A 252 -7.75 5.51 20.21
N GLY A 253 -8.42 4.66 21.00
CA GLY A 253 -9.67 5.00 21.68
C GLY A 253 -10.88 5.13 20.76
N LEU A 254 -10.80 4.65 19.52
CA LEU A 254 -11.91 4.63 18.57
C LEU A 254 -12.99 3.64 19.05
N ASP A 255 -14.25 3.90 18.69
CA ASP A 255 -15.32 2.93 18.93
C ASP A 255 -15.08 1.66 18.09
N ASP A 256 -15.04 0.49 18.74
CA ASP A 256 -14.72 -0.79 18.08
C ASP A 256 -15.75 -1.15 17.02
N LYS A 257 -17.04 -0.93 17.30
CA LYS A 257 -18.12 -1.27 16.36
C LYS A 257 -18.05 -0.39 15.11
N ASP A 258 -17.92 0.91 15.28
CA ASP A 258 -17.81 1.86 14.19
C ASP A 258 -16.55 1.64 13.37
N PHE A 259 -15.42 1.34 14.03
CA PHE A 259 -14.16 1.03 13.36
C PHE A 259 -14.26 -0.23 12.48
N ARG A 260 -14.95 -1.29 12.96
CA ARG A 260 -15.17 -2.52 12.19
C ARG A 260 -16.10 -2.32 10.99
N VAL A 261 -17.08 -1.42 11.07
CA VAL A 261 -17.84 -1.01 9.88
C VAL A 261 -16.91 -0.38 8.84
N GLY A 262 -16.05 0.54 9.28
CA GLY A 262 -15.04 1.15 8.40
C GLY A 262 -14.08 0.12 7.80
N MET A 263 -13.61 -0.85 8.59
CA MET A 263 -12.78 -1.95 8.10
C MET A 263 -13.47 -2.75 7.00
N ALA A 264 -14.73 -3.15 7.20
CA ALA A 264 -15.45 -3.92 6.19
C ALA A 264 -15.59 -3.16 4.87
N LEU A 265 -15.90 -1.86 4.93
CA LEU A 265 -16.00 -0.99 3.75
C LEU A 265 -14.65 -0.82 3.05
N MET A 266 -13.56 -0.58 3.80
CA MET A 266 -12.23 -0.42 3.23
C MET A 266 -11.68 -1.76 2.69
N ALA A 267 -11.97 -2.89 3.33
CA ALA A 267 -11.64 -4.22 2.84
C ALA A 267 -12.33 -4.50 1.49
N ALA A 268 -13.63 -4.30 1.41
CA ALA A 268 -14.37 -4.48 0.18
C ALA A 268 -13.81 -3.58 -0.95
N GLN A 269 -13.55 -2.31 -0.65
CA GLN A 269 -13.01 -1.36 -1.62
C GLN A 269 -11.63 -1.78 -2.12
N ARG A 270 -10.73 -2.13 -1.19
CA ARG A 270 -9.36 -2.54 -1.52
C ARG A 270 -9.34 -3.80 -2.37
N HIS A 271 -10.12 -4.83 -1.98
CA HIS A 271 -10.14 -6.09 -2.72
C HIS A 271 -10.80 -5.95 -4.08
N ALA A 272 -11.90 -5.21 -4.21
CA ALA A 272 -12.49 -4.89 -5.50
C ALA A 272 -11.48 -4.22 -6.46
N ARG A 273 -10.73 -3.23 -5.95
CA ARG A 273 -9.65 -2.56 -6.69
C ARG A 273 -8.57 -3.56 -7.13
N ILE A 274 -8.08 -4.40 -6.20
CA ILE A 274 -6.97 -5.33 -6.46
C ILE A 274 -7.37 -6.40 -7.49
N ILE A 275 -8.57 -6.96 -7.37
CA ILE A 275 -9.10 -7.97 -8.31
C ILE A 275 -9.09 -7.41 -9.74
N GLY A 276 -9.60 -6.20 -9.94
CA GLY A 276 -9.59 -5.56 -11.26
C GLY A 276 -8.17 -5.14 -11.71
N LEU A 277 -7.34 -4.65 -10.78
CA LEU A 277 -5.95 -4.26 -11.04
C LEU A 277 -5.14 -5.43 -11.62
N TRP A 278 -5.28 -6.64 -11.09
CA TRP A 278 -4.51 -7.78 -11.57
C TRP A 278 -4.90 -8.22 -12.98
N ILE A 279 -6.16 -8.10 -13.34
CA ILE A 279 -6.56 -8.32 -14.75
C ILE A 279 -6.00 -7.20 -15.65
N ARG A 280 -5.99 -5.96 -15.19
CA ARG A 280 -5.36 -4.87 -15.93
C ARG A 280 -3.87 -5.11 -16.14
N LEU A 281 -3.15 -5.55 -15.09
CA LEU A 281 -1.73 -5.90 -15.17
C LEU A 281 -1.48 -7.05 -16.14
N LEU A 282 -2.34 -8.08 -16.13
CA LEU A 282 -2.28 -9.17 -17.09
C LEU A 282 -2.44 -8.68 -18.53
N ARG A 283 -3.51 -7.91 -18.79
CA ARG A 283 -3.92 -7.56 -20.16
C ARG A 283 -3.12 -6.40 -20.76
N ARG A 284 -2.81 -5.40 -19.96
CA ARG A 284 -2.08 -4.21 -20.41
C ARG A 284 -0.57 -4.40 -20.33
N ASP A 285 -0.08 -5.02 -19.25
CA ASP A 285 1.36 -5.02 -18.91
C ASP A 285 1.99 -6.42 -19.07
N GLY A 286 1.21 -7.45 -19.44
CA GLY A 286 1.71 -8.82 -19.65
C GLY A 286 2.25 -9.49 -18.38
N LYS A 287 1.69 -9.19 -17.19
CA LYS A 287 2.14 -9.66 -15.88
C LYS A 287 1.16 -10.68 -15.28
N PRO A 288 1.25 -11.98 -15.64
CA PRO A 288 0.35 -13.03 -15.15
C PRO A 288 0.62 -13.48 -13.71
N GLU A 289 1.79 -13.16 -13.14
CA GLU A 289 2.25 -13.64 -11.84
C GLU A 289 1.34 -13.24 -10.68
N TYR A 290 0.55 -12.17 -10.81
CA TYR A 290 -0.40 -11.73 -9.79
C TYR A 290 -1.65 -12.62 -9.69
N LEU A 291 -1.99 -13.36 -10.75
CA LEU A 291 -3.21 -14.20 -10.80
C LEU A 291 -3.19 -15.32 -9.75
N GLN A 292 -2.02 -15.82 -9.36
CA GLN A 292 -1.89 -16.82 -8.28
C GLN A 292 -2.52 -16.38 -6.95
N HIS A 293 -2.71 -15.09 -6.75
CA HIS A 293 -3.30 -14.53 -5.53
C HIS A 293 -4.80 -14.18 -5.67
N MET A 294 -5.36 -14.29 -6.88
CA MET A 294 -6.71 -13.86 -7.21
C MET A 294 -7.78 -14.48 -6.29
N GLN A 295 -7.68 -15.79 -6.07
CA GLN A 295 -8.66 -16.52 -5.25
C GLN A 295 -8.64 -16.08 -3.78
N ARG A 296 -7.46 -15.67 -3.27
CA ARG A 296 -7.35 -15.08 -1.92
C ARG A 296 -8.09 -13.75 -1.84
N CYS A 297 -7.88 -12.86 -2.79
CA CYS A 297 -8.60 -11.58 -2.83
C CYS A 297 -10.10 -11.76 -2.96
N TRP A 298 -10.56 -12.74 -3.75
CA TRP A 298 -11.98 -13.05 -3.83
C TRP A 298 -12.54 -13.54 -2.49
N ARG A 299 -11.86 -14.45 -1.78
CA ARG A 299 -12.29 -14.90 -0.44
C ARG A 299 -12.43 -13.75 0.56
N MET A 300 -11.46 -12.83 0.57
CA MET A 300 -11.48 -11.65 1.45
C MET A 300 -12.58 -10.67 1.04
N PHE A 301 -12.77 -10.45 -0.25
CA PHE A 301 -13.85 -9.62 -0.77
C PHE A 301 -15.23 -10.20 -0.40
N GLU A 302 -15.46 -11.48 -0.63
CA GLU A 302 -16.68 -12.18 -0.25
C GLU A 302 -16.91 -12.16 1.27
N HIS A 303 -15.84 -12.23 2.06
CA HIS A 303 -15.95 -12.08 3.52
C HIS A 303 -16.43 -10.67 3.89
N ALA A 304 -15.84 -9.64 3.34
CA ALA A 304 -16.26 -8.26 3.57
C ALA A 304 -17.73 -8.02 3.15
N LEU A 305 -18.14 -8.55 2.00
CA LEU A 305 -19.51 -8.43 1.46
C LEU A 305 -20.59 -9.03 2.38
N LYS A 306 -20.24 -9.84 3.39
CA LYS A 306 -21.21 -10.33 4.40
C LYS A 306 -21.69 -9.25 5.36
N HIS A 307 -20.94 -8.16 5.49
CA HIS A 307 -21.31 -7.05 6.36
C HIS A 307 -22.55 -6.33 5.81
N GLU A 308 -23.52 -6.00 6.69
CA GLU A 308 -24.82 -5.41 6.29
C GLU A 308 -24.67 -4.11 5.50
N ALA A 309 -23.72 -3.25 5.88
CA ALA A 309 -23.43 -1.99 5.16
C ALA A 309 -23.03 -2.20 3.70
N LEU A 310 -22.62 -3.40 3.31
CA LEU A 310 -22.22 -3.75 1.95
C LEU A 310 -23.31 -4.49 1.17
N THR A 311 -24.53 -4.58 1.72
CA THR A 311 -25.65 -5.24 1.03
C THR A 311 -25.92 -4.70 -0.39
N PRO A 312 -25.92 -3.37 -0.67
CA PRO A 312 -26.11 -2.86 -2.03
C PRO A 312 -25.04 -3.37 -3.01
N LEU A 313 -23.78 -3.38 -2.58
CA LEU A 313 -22.68 -3.87 -3.40
C LEU A 313 -22.73 -5.39 -3.60
N ARG A 314 -23.06 -6.14 -2.55
CA ARG A 314 -23.24 -7.60 -2.61
C ARG A 314 -24.27 -8.00 -3.65
N LEU A 315 -25.43 -7.33 -3.68
CA LEU A 315 -26.48 -7.62 -4.66
C LEU A 315 -26.02 -7.39 -6.10
N TRP A 316 -25.23 -6.34 -6.34
CA TRP A 316 -24.64 -6.10 -7.65
C TRP A 316 -23.63 -7.21 -8.03
N VAL A 317 -22.74 -7.57 -7.09
CA VAL A 317 -21.72 -8.60 -7.28
C VAL A 317 -22.37 -9.97 -7.53
N ASP A 318 -23.36 -10.36 -6.74
CA ASP A 318 -24.03 -11.67 -6.89
C ASP A 318 -24.80 -11.78 -8.21
N ARG A 319 -25.34 -10.66 -8.73
CA ARG A 319 -26.04 -10.62 -10.02
C ARG A 319 -25.08 -10.75 -11.21
N LEU A 320 -23.96 -10.05 -11.22
CA LEU A 320 -23.09 -9.93 -12.40
C LEU A 320 -21.85 -10.80 -12.34
N LEU A 321 -21.43 -11.16 -11.15
CA LEU A 321 -20.27 -12.01 -10.88
C LEU A 321 -20.70 -13.19 -9.97
N PRO A 322 -21.57 -14.10 -10.45
CA PRO A 322 -21.92 -15.29 -9.70
C PRO A 322 -20.65 -16.15 -9.45
N PRO A 323 -20.66 -17.12 -8.51
CA PRO A 323 -19.47 -17.84 -8.06
C PRO A 323 -18.63 -18.48 -9.17
N GLU A 324 -19.26 -18.93 -10.25
CA GLU A 324 -18.59 -19.51 -11.42
C GLU A 324 -17.72 -18.50 -12.18
N LEU A 325 -18.06 -17.22 -12.15
CA LEU A 325 -17.30 -16.14 -12.78
C LEU A 325 -16.18 -15.58 -11.88
N ARG A 326 -16.08 -16.01 -10.61
CA ARG A 326 -15.05 -15.57 -9.66
C ARG A 326 -13.78 -16.42 -9.69
N ARG A 327 -13.60 -17.28 -10.70
CA ARG A 327 -12.58 -18.34 -10.74
C ARG A 327 -11.36 -18.04 -11.59
N ILE A 328 -11.22 -16.86 -12.16
CA ILE A 328 -10.02 -16.48 -12.92
C ILE A 328 -8.80 -16.63 -12.01
N GLY A 329 -7.73 -17.26 -12.52
CA GLY A 329 -6.51 -17.53 -11.77
C GLY A 329 -6.61 -18.71 -10.79
N ALA A 330 -7.71 -19.48 -10.78
CA ALA A 330 -7.72 -20.78 -10.11
C ALA A 330 -6.85 -21.75 -10.91
N PRO A 331 -6.06 -22.65 -10.23
CA PRO A 331 -5.29 -23.71 -10.90
C PRO A 331 -6.20 -24.71 -11.59
#